data_3964b48913e80e69cf61e1151417818b
#
_entry.id   3964b48913e80e69cf61e1151417818b
#
_cell.length_a   1.000
_cell.length_b   1.000
_cell.length_c   1.000
_cell.angle_alpha   90.00
_cell.angle_beta   90.00
_cell.angle_gamma   90.00
#
_symmetry.space_group_name_H-M   'P 1'
#
loop_
_entity.id
_entity.type
_entity.pdbx_description
1 polymer ?
#
loop_
_entity_poly.entity_id
_entity_poly.type
_entity_poly.pdbx_seq_one_letter_code
_entity_poly.pdbx_strand_id
1 'polypeptide(L)'
;MKYTIKINQSAIIENHFNIKGTTLDTWALFDFLDLCATTHDKLKKDGEWWFWVNFNYIEYALPLCNFTEKKIKKHLDLLEKIGLIELSYGDRDDNKESLFYKLNKDKVGGVIC
;
A
#
# COMPACT_ATOMS: atom_id res chain seq x y z
N MET A 1 16.69 2.39 -9.21
CA MET A 1 16.39 1.79 -7.90
C MET A 1 16.20 0.29 -8.05
N LYS A 2 16.77 -0.48 -7.13
CA LYS A 2 16.51 -1.92 -7.08
C LYS A 2 15.49 -2.17 -5.97
N TYR A 3 14.46 -2.92 -6.29
CA TYR A 3 13.46 -3.31 -5.30
C TYR A 3 13.08 -4.78 -5.51
N THR A 4 13.22 -5.55 -4.46
CA THR A 4 12.85 -6.98 -4.46
C THR A 4 11.50 -7.14 -3.79
N ILE A 5 10.56 -7.75 -4.49
CA ILE A 5 9.21 -8.01 -3.98
C ILE A 5 9.19 -9.35 -3.26
N LYS A 6 8.64 -9.36 -2.04
CA LYS A 6 8.46 -10.59 -1.27
C LYS A 6 6.98 -10.81 -1.01
N ILE A 7 6.46 -11.94 -1.45
CA ILE A 7 5.04 -12.28 -1.33
C ILE A 7 4.92 -13.67 -0.72
N ASN A 8 4.18 -13.78 0.37
CA ASN A 8 3.84 -15.07 0.96
C ASN A 8 2.46 -15.51 0.47
N GLN A 9 2.44 -16.23 -0.64
CA GLN A 9 1.19 -16.67 -1.28
C GLN A 9 0.34 -17.55 -0.35
N SER A 10 0.97 -18.47 0.37
CA SER A 10 0.26 -19.35 1.29
C SER A 10 -0.46 -18.57 2.39
N ALA A 11 0.22 -17.59 2.99
CA ALA A 11 -0.40 -16.77 4.03
C ALA A 11 -1.57 -15.94 3.51
N ILE A 12 -1.46 -15.42 2.28
CA ILE A 12 -2.54 -14.67 1.63
C ILE A 12 -3.77 -15.55 1.47
N ILE A 13 -3.60 -16.77 0.97
CA ILE A 13 -4.69 -17.71 0.74
C ILE A 13 -5.28 -18.19 2.06
N GLU A 14 -4.46 -18.56 3.02
CA GLU A 14 -4.90 -19.03 4.34
C GLU A 14 -5.74 -18.01 5.09
N ASN A 15 -5.44 -16.74 4.92
CA ASN A 15 -6.19 -15.64 5.55
C ASN A 15 -7.36 -15.14 4.71
N HIS A 16 -7.63 -15.76 3.57
CA HIS A 16 -8.70 -15.37 2.64
C HIS A 16 -8.56 -13.94 2.13
N PHE A 17 -7.33 -13.47 1.95
CA PHE A 17 -7.07 -12.12 1.46
C PHE A 17 -7.14 -12.01 -0.07
N ASN A 18 -7.12 -13.14 -0.78
CA ASN A 18 -7.12 -13.18 -2.24
C ASN A 18 -8.53 -13.00 -2.82
N ILE A 19 -9.17 -11.89 -2.47
CA ILE A 19 -10.52 -11.58 -2.96
C ILE A 19 -10.51 -11.27 -4.45
N LYS A 20 -11.71 -11.29 -5.07
CA LYS A 20 -11.86 -11.02 -6.50
C LYS A 20 -11.22 -9.68 -6.88
N GLY A 21 -10.42 -9.71 -7.93
CA GLY A 21 -9.70 -8.54 -8.44
C GLY A 21 -8.27 -8.42 -7.97
N THR A 22 -7.85 -9.16 -6.94
CA THR A 22 -6.45 -9.14 -6.49
C THR A 22 -5.58 -9.95 -7.45
N THR A 23 -4.37 -9.46 -7.66
CA THR A 23 -3.37 -10.08 -8.54
C THR A 23 -2.00 -9.96 -7.87
N LEU A 24 -0.96 -10.49 -8.50
CA LEU A 24 0.41 -10.29 -8.03
C LEU A 24 0.74 -8.78 -7.90
N ASP A 25 0.18 -7.95 -8.77
CA ASP A 25 0.37 -6.50 -8.70
C ASP A 25 -0.16 -5.92 -7.38
N THR A 26 -1.30 -6.41 -6.90
CA THR A 26 -1.86 -6.00 -5.61
C THR A 26 -0.86 -6.24 -4.48
N TRP A 27 -0.26 -7.42 -4.47
CA TRP A 27 0.64 -7.83 -3.40
C TRP A 27 2.02 -7.19 -3.53
N ALA A 28 2.47 -6.94 -4.75
CA ALA A 28 3.68 -6.16 -4.99
C ALA A 28 3.52 -4.74 -4.45
N LEU A 29 2.37 -4.13 -4.71
CA LEU A 29 2.06 -2.80 -4.17
C LEU A 29 2.05 -2.82 -2.64
N PHE A 30 1.40 -3.80 -2.04
CA PHE A 30 1.33 -3.90 -0.59
C PHE A 30 2.71 -4.05 0.05
N ASP A 31 3.56 -4.91 -0.49
CA ASP A 31 4.94 -5.08 -0.01
C ASP A 31 5.72 -3.77 -0.11
N PHE A 32 5.55 -3.04 -1.20
CA PHE A 32 6.19 -1.75 -1.38
C PHE A 32 5.68 -0.70 -0.39
N LEU A 33 4.37 -0.67 -0.12
CA LEU A 33 3.79 0.24 0.86
C LEU A 33 4.34 -0.02 2.26
N ASP A 34 4.55 -1.27 2.63
CA ASP A 34 5.16 -1.62 3.90
C ASP A 34 6.60 -1.08 4.00
N LEU A 35 7.36 -1.20 2.94
CA LEU A 35 8.70 -0.63 2.89
C LEU A 35 8.66 0.90 3.02
N CYS A 36 7.76 1.55 2.29
CA CYS A 36 7.62 3.02 2.31
C CYS A 36 7.19 3.55 3.67
N ALA A 37 6.47 2.77 4.45
CA ALA A 37 6.03 3.17 5.78
C ALA A 37 7.17 3.45 6.76
N THR A 38 8.39 3.09 6.43
CA THR A 38 9.56 3.33 7.28
C THR A 38 10.39 4.53 6.84
N THR A 39 10.18 5.06 5.63
CA THR A 39 11.14 5.97 5.00
C THR A 39 10.54 7.24 4.40
N HIS A 40 9.22 7.36 4.27
CA HIS A 40 8.61 8.44 3.50
C HIS A 40 7.79 9.42 4.33
N ASP A 41 7.31 10.46 3.63
CA ASP A 41 6.51 11.52 4.21
C ASP A 41 5.33 10.95 4.99
N LYS A 42 5.19 11.39 6.23
CA LYS A 42 4.16 10.89 7.12
C LYS A 42 3.44 12.04 7.82
N LEU A 43 2.19 11.78 8.13
CA LEU A 43 1.32 12.71 8.82
C LEU A 43 0.82 12.02 10.09
N LYS A 44 0.91 12.71 11.23
CA LYS A 44 0.35 12.19 12.46
C LYS A 44 -1.09 12.69 12.62
N LYS A 45 -2.03 11.76 12.72
CA LYS A 45 -3.44 12.06 12.85
C LYS A 45 -4.04 11.14 13.92
N ASP A 46 -4.72 11.75 14.90
CA ASP A 46 -5.35 11.00 16.01
C ASP A 46 -4.40 10.03 16.72
N GLY A 47 -3.14 10.43 16.88
CA GLY A 47 -2.13 9.63 17.54
C GLY A 47 -1.50 8.55 16.67
N GLU A 48 -1.90 8.43 15.43
CA GLU A 48 -1.41 7.42 14.52
C GLU A 48 -0.66 8.03 13.33
N TRP A 49 0.29 7.27 12.78
CA TRP A 49 1.06 7.71 11.62
C TRP A 49 0.40 7.24 10.33
N TRP A 50 0.21 8.19 9.42
CA TRP A 50 -0.29 7.98 8.06
C TRP A 50 0.82 8.34 7.09
N PHE A 51 0.90 7.61 5.98
CA PHE A 51 1.99 7.77 4.99
C PHE A 51 1.41 8.26 3.67
N TRP A 52 2.13 9.15 3.02
CA TRP A 52 1.70 9.71 1.74
C TRP A 52 1.78 8.65 0.63
N VAL A 53 0.71 8.56 -0.18
CA VAL A 53 0.71 7.74 -1.38
C VAL A 53 1.35 8.55 -2.50
N ASN A 54 2.62 8.26 -2.80
CA ASN A 54 3.35 8.93 -3.88
C ASN A 54 3.20 8.10 -5.15
N PHE A 55 2.23 8.46 -6.00
CA PHE A 55 1.93 7.71 -7.22
C PHE A 55 3.13 7.62 -8.16
N ASN A 56 3.84 8.72 -8.36
CA ASN A 56 5.00 8.74 -9.26
C ASN A 56 6.10 7.80 -8.78
N TYR A 57 6.35 7.77 -7.50
CA TYR A 57 7.38 6.90 -6.93
C TYR A 57 6.99 5.43 -7.03
N ILE A 58 5.71 5.11 -6.82
CA ILE A 58 5.19 3.75 -6.97
C ILE A 58 5.38 3.27 -8.42
N GLU A 59 5.03 4.09 -9.39
CA GLU A 59 5.21 3.76 -10.81
C GLU A 59 6.68 3.52 -11.13
N TYR A 60 7.56 4.35 -10.59
CA TYR A 60 9.00 4.22 -10.78
C TYR A 60 9.58 2.95 -10.15
N ALA A 61 9.14 2.63 -8.94
CA ALA A 61 9.68 1.51 -8.16
C ALA A 61 9.19 0.14 -8.63
N LEU A 62 8.01 0.10 -9.24
CA LEU A 62 7.36 -1.15 -9.66
C LEU A 62 7.08 -1.14 -11.17
N PRO A 63 8.14 -1.04 -12.00
CA PRO A 63 7.94 -0.86 -13.45
C PRO A 63 7.26 -2.05 -14.14
N LEU A 64 7.43 -3.26 -13.62
CA LEU A 64 6.81 -4.45 -14.22
C LEU A 64 5.30 -4.51 -14.00
N CYS A 65 4.78 -3.77 -13.03
CA CYS A 65 3.35 -3.73 -12.75
C CYS A 65 2.58 -2.82 -13.72
N ASN A 66 3.30 -1.96 -14.44
CA ASN A 66 2.70 -0.99 -15.36
C ASN A 66 1.61 -0.15 -14.68
N PHE A 67 1.90 0.33 -13.47
CA PHE A 67 0.94 1.11 -12.71
C PHE A 67 0.67 2.47 -13.34
N THR A 68 -0.59 2.87 -13.31
CA THR A 68 -1.06 4.24 -13.50
C THR A 68 -1.71 4.68 -12.18
N GLU A 69 -1.98 5.95 -12.02
CA GLU A 69 -2.69 6.43 -10.82
C GLU A 69 -4.01 5.69 -10.63
N LYS A 70 -4.76 5.50 -11.70
CA LYS A 70 -6.04 4.79 -11.68
C LYS A 70 -5.87 3.33 -11.22
N LYS A 71 -4.87 2.63 -11.75
CA LYS A 71 -4.58 1.24 -11.39
C LYS A 71 -4.14 1.14 -9.94
N ILE A 72 -3.29 2.06 -9.50
CA ILE A 72 -2.84 2.10 -8.10
C ILE A 72 -4.03 2.27 -7.17
N LYS A 73 -4.92 3.22 -7.45
CA LYS A 73 -6.12 3.45 -6.63
C LYS A 73 -7.01 2.22 -6.57
N LYS A 74 -7.16 1.51 -7.69
CA LYS A 74 -7.93 0.25 -7.73
C LYS A 74 -7.38 -0.78 -6.75
N HIS A 75 -6.07 -1.00 -6.77
CA HIS A 75 -5.44 -1.97 -5.87
C HIS A 75 -5.41 -1.51 -4.42
N LEU A 76 -5.27 -0.20 -4.17
CA LEU A 76 -5.40 0.35 -2.83
C LEU A 76 -6.79 0.11 -2.25
N ASP A 77 -7.83 0.31 -3.06
CA ASP A 77 -9.20 0.04 -2.62
C ASP A 77 -9.41 -1.43 -2.27
N LEU A 78 -8.81 -2.34 -3.03
CA LEU A 78 -8.86 -3.77 -2.73
C LEU A 78 -8.17 -4.08 -1.41
N LEU A 79 -7.00 -3.49 -1.16
CA LEU A 79 -6.27 -3.69 0.09
C LEU A 79 -7.04 -3.13 1.29
N GLU A 80 -7.73 -2.01 1.12
CA GLU A 80 -8.58 -1.44 2.16
C GLU A 80 -9.79 -2.34 2.44
N LYS A 81 -10.41 -2.87 1.38
CA LYS A 81 -11.53 -3.79 1.50
C LYS A 81 -11.17 -5.06 2.26
N ILE A 82 -9.97 -5.56 2.05
CA ILE A 82 -9.43 -6.72 2.77
C ILE A 82 -9.17 -6.38 4.24
N GLY A 83 -8.94 -5.11 4.56
CA GLY A 83 -8.63 -4.64 5.90
C GLY A 83 -7.15 -4.58 6.23
N LEU A 84 -6.28 -4.67 5.21
CA LEU A 84 -4.83 -4.59 5.40
C LEU A 84 -4.33 -3.16 5.52
N ILE A 85 -5.05 -2.21 4.90
CA ILE A 85 -4.73 -0.78 5.00
C ILE A 85 -6.00 0.01 5.24
N GLU A 86 -5.82 1.26 5.65
CA GLU A 86 -6.86 2.28 5.65
C GLU A 86 -6.40 3.44 4.80
N LEU A 87 -7.32 4.09 4.11
CA LEU A 87 -7.06 5.24 3.26
C LEU A 87 -7.73 6.48 3.82
N SER A 88 -7.09 7.63 3.67
CA SER A 88 -7.64 8.92 4.09
C SER A 88 -7.05 10.04 3.24
N TYR A 89 -7.86 11.06 2.97
CA TYR A 89 -7.36 12.27 2.35
C TYR A 89 -6.95 13.27 3.43
N GLY A 90 -5.87 13.98 3.19
CA GLY A 90 -5.37 15.01 4.09
C GLY A 90 -4.54 16.04 3.34
N ASP A 91 -4.30 17.16 3.99
CA ASP A 91 -3.50 18.23 3.40
C ASP A 91 -2.03 18.00 3.70
N ARG A 92 -1.20 18.13 2.66
CA ARG A 92 0.24 18.16 2.80
C ARG A 92 0.70 19.59 3.12
N ASP A 93 1.99 19.75 3.42
CA ASP A 93 2.59 21.05 3.75
C ASP A 93 2.38 22.11 2.67
N ASP A 94 2.11 21.70 1.42
CA ASP A 94 1.85 22.59 0.30
C ASP A 94 0.37 22.93 0.14
N ASN A 95 -0.46 22.61 1.12
CA ASN A 95 -1.91 22.80 1.14
C ASN A 95 -2.66 22.06 0.02
N LYS A 96 -2.06 21.02 -0.53
CA LYS A 96 -2.73 20.16 -1.52
C LYS A 96 -3.33 18.95 -0.83
N GLU A 97 -4.59 18.67 -1.17
CA GLU A 97 -5.22 17.44 -0.73
C GLU A 97 -4.51 16.25 -1.36
N SER A 98 -4.12 15.31 -0.53
CA SER A 98 -3.37 14.12 -0.95
C SER A 98 -3.93 12.88 -0.27
N LEU A 99 -3.66 11.72 -0.88
CA LEU A 99 -4.08 10.45 -0.34
C LEU A 99 -2.99 9.91 0.59
N PHE A 100 -3.42 9.47 1.76
CA PHE A 100 -2.56 8.84 2.76
C PHE A 100 -3.06 7.44 3.07
N TYR A 101 -2.16 6.58 3.51
CA TYR A 101 -2.52 5.23 3.95
C TYR A 101 -1.93 4.92 5.32
N LYS A 102 -2.58 4.00 6.01
CA LYS A 102 -2.10 3.45 7.27
C LYS A 102 -2.17 1.93 7.18
N LEU A 103 -1.14 1.25 7.64
CA LEU A 103 -1.10 -0.22 7.66
C LEU A 103 -1.83 -0.75 8.89
N ASN A 104 -2.58 -1.83 8.70
CA ASN A 104 -3.17 -2.57 9.82
C ASN A 104 -2.15 -3.59 10.30
N LYS A 105 -1.37 -3.23 11.29
CA LYS A 105 -0.24 -4.02 11.78
C LYS A 105 -0.63 -5.40 12.30
N ASP A 106 -1.84 -5.55 12.79
CA ASP A 106 -2.31 -6.84 13.31
C ASP A 106 -2.44 -7.89 12.21
N LYS A 107 -2.64 -7.47 10.96
CA LYS A 107 -2.82 -8.37 9.82
C LYS A 107 -1.60 -8.48 8.94
N VAL A 108 -0.73 -7.46 8.93
CA VAL A 108 0.41 -7.37 8.01
C VAL A 108 1.45 -8.45 8.25
N GLY A 109 1.74 -8.76 9.50
CA GLY A 109 2.80 -9.71 9.87
C GLY A 109 2.64 -11.11 9.29
N GLY A 110 1.43 -11.54 8.95
CA GLY A 110 1.18 -12.84 8.34
C GLY A 110 1.38 -12.86 6.83
N VAL A 111 1.51 -11.70 6.20
CA VAL A 111 1.51 -11.59 4.73
C VAL A 111 2.90 -11.32 4.17
N ILE A 112 3.74 -10.60 4.89
CA ILE A 112 5.01 -10.04 4.40
C ILE A 112 6.24 -10.71 5.03
N CYS A 113 6.22 -11.81 5.50
CA CYS A 113 7.41 -12.38 6.14
C CYS A 113 8.41 -12.92 5.18
#